data_2f56285cca09e4df98d584341fd1d208
#
_entry.id   2f56285cca09e4df98d584341fd1d208
#
_cell.length_a   1.000
_cell.length_b   1.000
_cell.length_c   1.000
_cell.angle_alpha   90.00
_cell.angle_beta   90.00
_cell.angle_gamma   90.00
#
_symmetry.space_group_name_H-M   'P 1'
#
loop_
_entity.id
_entity.type
_entity.pdbx_description
1 polymer ?
#
loop_
_entity_poly.entity_id
_entity_poly.type
_entity_poly.pdbx_seq_one_letter_code
_entity_poly.pdbx_strand_id
1 'polypeptide(L)'
;LPTIVIDATGNSSSMSSALNYVAHTGKLVYVGITTDEICFRQPLMHAKELTMFASRNALPRDFQRIIRLIEEGQIDTQPWITHHTPFDEMIDHFESYTKPETGVIKAIVEVQ
;
A
#
# COMPACT_ATOMS: atom_id res chain seq x y z
N LEU A 1 -4.72 17.84 -10.49
CA LEU A 1 -4.44 17.01 -9.32
C LEU A 1 -5.64 16.10 -9.05
N PRO A 2 -5.42 14.86 -8.58
CA PRO A 2 -6.50 13.93 -8.25
C PRO A 2 -7.29 14.40 -7.01
N THR A 3 -8.58 14.09 -7.00
CA THR A 3 -9.48 14.41 -5.86
C THR A 3 -9.33 13.41 -4.70
N ILE A 4 -8.74 12.24 -4.97
CA ILE A 4 -8.41 11.24 -3.95
C ILE A 4 -6.95 10.81 -4.16
N VAL A 5 -6.17 10.89 -3.09
CA VAL A 5 -4.79 10.36 -3.03
C VAL A 5 -4.74 9.33 -1.93
N ILE A 6 -4.20 8.16 -2.25
CA ILE A 6 -4.01 7.06 -1.29
C ILE A 6 -2.51 6.84 -1.15
N ASP A 7 -1.99 6.95 0.07
CA ASP A 7 -0.61 6.62 0.37
C ASP A 7 -0.56 5.28 1.13
N ALA A 8 0.04 4.29 0.48
CA ALA A 8 0.23 2.95 1.02
C ALA A 8 1.74 2.60 1.16
N THR A 9 2.61 3.62 1.17
CA THR A 9 4.06 3.42 1.13
C THR A 9 4.67 3.06 2.48
N GLY A 10 4.07 3.53 3.58
CA GLY A 10 4.69 3.46 4.90
C GLY A 10 5.99 4.26 5.02
N ASN A 11 6.27 5.14 4.07
CA ASN A 11 7.46 5.98 4.05
C ASN A 11 7.12 7.40 4.50
N SER A 12 7.75 7.87 5.57
CA SER A 12 7.45 9.17 6.20
C SER A 12 7.64 10.37 5.25
N SER A 13 8.61 10.31 4.33
CA SER A 13 8.85 11.35 3.34
C SER A 13 7.74 11.41 2.29
N SER A 14 7.30 10.24 1.76
CA SER A 14 6.16 10.14 0.87
C SER A 14 4.91 10.67 1.53
N MET A 15 4.60 10.17 2.72
CA MET A 15 3.40 10.54 3.48
C MET A 15 3.38 12.04 3.82
N SER A 16 4.54 12.64 4.17
CA SER A 16 4.65 14.08 4.44
C SER A 16 4.41 14.93 3.19
N SER A 17 4.81 14.46 2.03
CA SER A 17 4.66 15.19 0.76
C SER A 17 3.30 14.96 0.07
N ALA A 18 2.53 13.98 0.51
CA ALA A 18 1.29 13.55 -0.13
C ALA A 18 0.23 14.66 -0.28
N LEU A 19 0.20 15.63 0.63
CA LEU A 19 -0.73 16.78 0.55
C LEU A 19 -0.54 17.61 -0.72
N ASN A 20 0.69 17.64 -1.27
CA ASN A 20 0.98 18.41 -2.47
C ASN A 20 0.21 17.88 -3.70
N TYR A 21 -0.07 16.59 -3.72
CA TYR A 21 -0.68 15.90 -4.85
C TYR A 21 -2.21 15.90 -4.84
N VAL A 22 -2.85 16.34 -3.75
CA VAL A 22 -4.31 16.35 -3.62
C VAL A 22 -4.89 17.63 -4.21
N ALA A 23 -5.96 17.53 -4.98
CA ALA A 23 -6.73 18.69 -5.45
C ALA A 23 -7.42 19.44 -4.31
N HIS A 24 -7.90 20.67 -4.57
CA HIS A 24 -8.74 21.40 -3.63
C HIS A 24 -9.99 20.58 -3.27
N THR A 25 -10.42 20.64 -2.03
CA THR A 25 -11.54 19.88 -1.44
C THR A 25 -11.36 18.35 -1.53
N GLY A 26 -10.15 17.90 -1.86
CA GLY A 26 -9.85 16.49 -2.05
C GLY A 26 -9.60 15.74 -0.75
N LYS A 27 -9.36 14.44 -0.89
CA LYS A 27 -9.17 13.50 0.21
C LYS A 27 -7.80 12.86 0.15
N LEU A 28 -7.10 12.84 1.27
CA LEU A 28 -5.88 12.07 1.47
C LEU A 28 -6.17 10.90 2.40
N VAL A 29 -5.83 9.69 1.98
CA VAL A 29 -6.04 8.46 2.75
C VAL A 29 -4.69 7.80 3.02
N TYR A 30 -4.31 7.71 4.27
CA TYR A 30 -3.14 6.94 4.69
C TYR A 30 -3.54 5.49 4.97
N VAL A 31 -3.02 4.57 4.17
CA VAL A 31 -3.12 3.12 4.33
C VAL A 31 -1.81 2.56 4.88
N GLY A 32 -0.68 3.13 4.44
CA GLY A 32 0.63 2.83 4.98
C GLY A 32 0.76 3.27 6.44
N ILE A 33 1.62 2.58 7.18
CA ILE A 33 1.96 2.92 8.56
C ILE A 33 3.48 3.12 8.67
N THR A 34 3.88 4.12 9.43
CA THR A 34 5.27 4.38 9.81
C THR A 34 5.35 4.66 11.31
N THR A 35 6.49 4.38 11.92
CA THR A 35 6.81 4.79 13.30
C THR A 35 7.41 6.18 13.37
N ASP A 36 7.81 6.74 12.23
CA ASP A 36 8.36 8.08 12.12
C ASP A 36 7.26 9.15 12.17
N GLU A 37 7.65 10.37 12.48
CA GLU A 37 6.77 11.52 12.39
C GLU A 37 6.47 11.86 10.92
N ILE A 38 5.23 12.25 10.65
CA ILE A 38 4.77 12.82 9.39
C ILE A 38 4.59 14.32 9.60
N CYS A 39 5.32 15.12 8.83
CA CYS A 39 5.29 16.58 8.93
C CYS A 39 4.73 17.21 7.67
N PHE A 40 3.79 18.12 7.81
CA PHE A 40 3.26 18.89 6.69
C PHE A 40 2.96 20.35 7.10
N ARG A 41 2.88 21.20 6.10
CA ARG A 41 2.53 22.61 6.32
C ARG A 41 1.01 22.75 6.46
N GLN A 42 0.54 23.03 7.66
CA GLN A 42 -0.89 23.25 7.94
C GLN A 42 -1.55 24.27 6.99
N PRO A 43 -0.93 25.41 6.63
CA PRO A 43 -1.54 26.34 5.69
C PRO A 43 -1.86 25.75 4.33
N LEU A 44 -1.09 24.75 3.85
CA LEU A 44 -1.38 24.07 2.60
C LEU A 44 -2.66 23.22 2.72
N MET A 45 -2.80 22.49 3.82
CA MET A 45 -4.01 21.71 4.10
C MET A 45 -5.24 22.62 4.17
N HIS A 46 -5.12 23.73 4.90
CA HIS A 46 -6.20 24.69 5.08
C HIS A 46 -6.60 25.37 3.76
N ALA A 47 -5.63 25.84 2.97
CA ALA A 47 -5.89 26.52 1.70
C ALA A 47 -6.59 25.63 0.67
N LYS A 48 -6.34 24.33 0.73
CA LYS A 48 -6.96 23.35 -0.15
C LYS A 48 -8.24 22.74 0.42
N GLU A 49 -8.63 23.07 1.65
CA GLU A 49 -9.80 22.48 2.34
C GLU A 49 -9.77 20.94 2.33
N LEU A 50 -8.59 20.36 2.63
CA LEU A 50 -8.38 18.91 2.52
C LEU A 50 -9.04 18.14 3.66
N THR A 51 -9.53 16.93 3.34
CA THR A 51 -9.93 15.94 4.33
C THR A 51 -8.88 14.83 4.39
N MET A 52 -8.44 14.50 5.61
CA MET A 52 -7.49 13.41 5.84
C MET A 52 -8.17 12.25 6.52
N PHE A 53 -7.85 11.05 6.05
CA PHE A 53 -8.32 9.78 6.59
C PHE A 53 -7.14 8.85 6.87
N ALA A 54 -7.31 7.96 7.83
CA ALA A 54 -6.50 6.77 7.99
C ALA A 54 -7.37 5.54 7.76
N SER A 55 -6.83 4.55 7.07
CA SER A 55 -7.48 3.27 6.84
C SER A 55 -6.64 2.17 7.48
N ARG A 56 -7.27 1.29 8.22
CA ARG A 56 -6.62 0.17 8.91
C ARG A 56 -7.40 -1.11 8.73
N ASN A 57 -6.66 -2.19 8.44
CA ASN A 57 -7.17 -3.54 8.31
C ASN A 57 -8.25 -3.69 7.22
N ALA A 58 -8.87 -4.86 7.18
CA ALA A 58 -9.99 -5.19 6.33
C ALA A 58 -11.01 -6.01 7.11
N LEU A 59 -12.27 -5.85 6.77
CA LEU A 59 -13.36 -6.64 7.32
C LEU A 59 -13.54 -7.92 6.52
N PRO A 60 -14.16 -8.98 7.06
CA PRO A 60 -14.44 -10.22 6.32
C PRO A 60 -15.15 -9.98 4.98
N ARG A 61 -16.08 -9.03 4.93
CA ARG A 61 -16.79 -8.65 3.69
C ARG A 61 -15.85 -8.08 2.60
N ASP A 62 -14.77 -7.43 3.00
CA ASP A 62 -13.81 -6.85 2.05
C ASP A 62 -13.01 -7.97 1.38
N PHE A 63 -12.60 -8.99 2.14
CA PHE A 63 -11.96 -10.19 1.61
C PHE A 63 -12.88 -10.94 0.64
N GLN A 64 -14.14 -11.17 1.03
CA GLN A 64 -15.12 -11.86 0.18
C GLN A 64 -15.33 -11.09 -1.15
N ARG A 65 -15.40 -9.77 -1.08
CA ARG A 65 -15.52 -8.93 -2.27
C ARG A 65 -14.31 -9.04 -3.18
N ILE A 66 -13.10 -8.95 -2.61
CA ILE A 66 -11.85 -9.00 -3.39
C ILE A 66 -11.67 -10.36 -4.03
N ILE A 67 -11.91 -11.46 -3.30
CA ILE A 67 -11.83 -12.82 -3.83
C ILE A 67 -12.76 -12.95 -5.05
N ARG A 68 -14.01 -12.52 -4.94
CA ARG A 68 -14.95 -12.54 -6.05
C ARG A 68 -14.45 -11.73 -7.25
N LEU A 69 -13.91 -10.53 -7.04
CA LEU A 69 -13.37 -9.70 -8.13
C LEU A 69 -12.17 -10.35 -8.83
N ILE A 70 -11.35 -11.12 -8.10
CA ILE A 70 -10.25 -11.90 -8.67
C ILE A 70 -10.82 -13.07 -9.49
N GLU A 71 -11.79 -13.81 -8.94
CA GLU A 71 -12.43 -14.94 -9.62
C GLU A 71 -13.15 -14.51 -10.91
N GLU A 72 -13.76 -13.32 -10.90
CA GLU A 72 -14.42 -12.71 -12.06
C GLU A 72 -13.42 -12.10 -13.08
N GLY A 73 -12.12 -12.14 -12.80
CA GLY A 73 -11.08 -11.58 -13.67
C GLY A 73 -11.03 -10.05 -13.70
N GLN A 74 -11.70 -9.37 -12.76
CA GLN A 74 -11.68 -7.91 -12.68
C GLN A 74 -10.42 -7.38 -12.00
N ILE A 75 -9.76 -8.21 -11.17
CA ILE A 75 -8.46 -7.92 -10.54
C ILE A 75 -7.50 -9.01 -10.97
N ASP A 76 -6.44 -8.61 -11.69
CA ASP A 76 -5.33 -9.48 -12.03
C ASP A 76 -4.23 -9.34 -10.98
N THR A 77 -3.94 -10.42 -10.24
CA THR A 77 -2.91 -10.45 -9.20
C THR A 77 -1.57 -10.97 -9.72
N GLN A 78 -1.52 -11.56 -10.90
CA GLN A 78 -0.32 -12.20 -11.44
C GLN A 78 0.86 -11.23 -11.61
N PRO A 79 0.70 -9.97 -12.07
CA PRO A 79 1.80 -9.04 -12.23
C PRO A 79 2.53 -8.69 -10.92
N TRP A 80 1.90 -8.93 -9.77
CA TRP A 80 2.48 -8.62 -8.46
C TRP A 80 3.20 -9.79 -7.81
N ILE A 81 2.97 -11.01 -8.30
CA ILE A 81 3.65 -12.22 -7.81
C ILE A 81 4.98 -12.32 -8.55
N THR A 82 6.04 -11.89 -7.88
CA THR A 82 7.38 -11.82 -8.49
C THR A 82 8.26 -13.01 -8.14
N HIS A 83 7.95 -13.71 -7.05
CA HIS A 83 8.79 -14.81 -6.56
C HIS A 83 7.93 -15.97 -6.08
N HIS A 84 8.40 -17.19 -6.36
CA HIS A 84 7.86 -18.44 -5.86
C HIS A 84 8.97 -19.24 -5.19
N THR A 85 8.70 -19.82 -4.03
CA THR A 85 9.67 -20.62 -3.29
C THR A 85 8.98 -21.82 -2.66
N PRO A 86 9.49 -23.04 -2.84
CA PRO A 86 9.05 -24.20 -2.07
C PRO A 86 9.24 -23.96 -0.57
N PHE A 87 8.37 -24.52 0.25
CA PHE A 87 8.39 -24.28 1.70
C PHE A 87 9.72 -24.70 2.34
N ASP A 88 10.28 -25.81 1.91
CA ASP A 88 11.55 -26.36 2.42
C ASP A 88 12.78 -25.50 2.06
N GLU A 89 12.71 -24.69 1.00
CA GLU A 89 13.77 -23.78 0.59
C GLU A 89 13.62 -22.37 1.19
N MET A 90 12.50 -22.11 1.89
CA MET A 90 12.18 -20.73 2.34
C MET A 90 13.22 -20.15 3.30
N ILE A 91 13.86 -20.98 4.13
CA ILE A 91 14.89 -20.54 5.08
C ILE A 91 16.07 -19.91 4.34
N ASP A 92 16.49 -20.47 3.22
CA ASP A 92 17.64 -20.01 2.43
C ASP A 92 17.31 -18.73 1.63
N HIS A 93 16.05 -18.52 1.28
CA HIS A 93 15.60 -17.39 0.49
C HIS A 93 15.10 -16.20 1.31
N PHE A 94 14.62 -16.42 2.52
CA PHE A 94 13.92 -15.40 3.33
C PHE A 94 14.72 -14.11 3.50
N GLU A 95 16.03 -14.23 3.83
CA GLU A 95 16.86 -13.06 4.02
C GLU A 95 16.98 -12.22 2.74
N SER A 96 17.13 -12.86 1.59
CA SER A 96 17.24 -12.15 0.31
C SER A 96 15.93 -11.41 -0.05
N TYR A 97 14.78 -11.95 0.33
CA TYR A 97 13.47 -11.35 0.07
C TYR A 97 13.21 -10.07 0.88
N THR A 98 13.95 -9.85 1.96
CA THR A 98 13.87 -8.61 2.74
C THR A 98 14.70 -7.47 2.15
N LYS A 99 15.53 -7.75 1.14
CA LYS A 99 16.46 -6.79 0.55
C LYS A 99 15.83 -6.10 -0.66
N PRO A 100 15.85 -4.75 -0.72
CA PRO A 100 15.24 -3.99 -1.83
C PRO A 100 15.80 -4.38 -3.21
N GLU A 101 17.08 -4.74 -3.29
CA GLU A 101 17.74 -5.13 -4.54
C GLU A 101 17.20 -6.41 -5.15
N THR A 102 16.54 -7.27 -4.37
CA THR A 102 15.88 -8.48 -4.87
C THR A 102 14.61 -8.16 -5.65
N GLY A 103 14.04 -6.96 -5.44
CA GLY A 103 12.88 -6.50 -6.19
C GLY A 103 11.59 -7.28 -5.91
N VAL A 104 11.46 -7.85 -4.72
CA VAL A 104 10.24 -8.59 -4.33
C VAL A 104 9.08 -7.62 -4.16
N ILE A 105 8.00 -7.82 -4.94
CA ILE A 105 6.71 -7.19 -4.70
C ILE A 105 5.84 -8.13 -3.86
N LYS A 106 5.71 -9.37 -4.31
CA LYS A 106 5.01 -10.45 -3.60
C LYS A 106 5.73 -11.77 -3.83
N ALA A 107 6.08 -12.45 -2.75
CA ALA A 107 6.59 -13.81 -2.77
C ALA A 107 5.50 -14.78 -2.32
N ILE A 108 5.35 -15.88 -3.02
CA ILE A 108 4.46 -17.00 -2.68
C ILE A 108 5.32 -18.15 -2.18
N VAL A 109 4.97 -18.69 -1.03
CA VAL A 109 5.56 -19.91 -0.50
C VAL A 109 4.61 -21.06 -0.81
N GLU A 110 5.12 -22.06 -1.55
CA GLU A 110 4.34 -23.23 -1.96
C GLU A 110 4.45 -24.31 -0.89
N VAL A 111 3.33 -24.55 -0.21
CA VAL A 111 3.19 -25.59 0.81
C VAL A 111 2.52 -26.80 0.16
N GLN A 112 3.20 -27.92 0.12
CA GLN A 112 2.66 -29.18 -0.40
C GLN A 112 1.78 -29.89 0.64
#